data_66aeea34b93aa3b96a74dad4bfb0dff4
#
_entry.id   66aeea34b93aa3b96a74dad4bfb0dff4
#
_cell.length_a   1.000
_cell.length_b   1.000
_cell.length_c   1.000
_cell.angle_alpha   90.00
_cell.angle_beta   90.00
_cell.angle_gamma   90.00
#
_symmetry.space_group_name_H-M   'P 1'
#
loop_
_entity.id
_entity.type
_entity.pdbx_description
1 polymer ?
#
loop_
_entity_poly.entity_id
_entity_poly.type
_entity_poly.pdbx_seq_one_letter_code
_entity_poly.pdbx_strand_id
1 'polypeptide(L)'
;MRYSQISLTFSRIANFLELLSSPDVDLRIAVGEAIVVLFENAIDNEGLEDEAFEVVGEAVVAMKELAKDSHKYRSKKDKKEQKSSFRDIIRYIDDNDEFYEKISFGHGESLEIDNWAQKKQFDALRKVRRFHLFMPLCIFCHYVRV
;
A
#
# COMPACT_ATOMS: atom_id res chain seq x y z
N MET A 1 18.79 2.65 20.06
CA MET A 1 17.87 1.65 19.49
C MET A 1 17.11 2.13 18.22
N ARG A 2 16.85 3.43 18.01
CA ARG A 2 16.13 3.92 16.81
C ARG A 2 16.87 3.67 15.49
N TYR A 3 18.16 3.97 15.41
CA TYR A 3 18.95 3.82 14.17
C TYR A 3 18.97 2.41 13.57
N SER A 4 18.83 1.37 14.37
CA SER A 4 18.83 0.00 13.86
C SER A 4 17.52 -0.39 13.14
N GLN A 5 16.39 0.18 13.54
CA GLN A 5 15.11 -0.07 12.88
C GLN A 5 14.99 0.68 11.56
N ILE A 6 15.46 1.93 11.52
CA ILE A 6 15.54 2.76 10.32
C ILE A 6 16.37 2.07 9.23
N SER A 7 17.58 1.64 9.58
CA SER A 7 18.46 0.92 8.66
C SER A 7 17.81 -0.37 8.12
N LEU A 8 17.03 -1.06 8.95
CA LEU A 8 16.31 -2.26 8.54
C LEU A 8 15.16 -1.96 7.58
N THR A 9 14.43 -0.88 7.81
CA THR A 9 13.32 -0.45 6.93
C THR A 9 13.85 -0.05 5.57
N PHE A 10 14.92 0.74 5.52
CA PHE A 10 15.54 1.17 4.27
C PHE A 10 16.18 0.02 3.49
N SER A 11 16.84 -0.92 4.18
CA SER A 11 17.36 -2.14 3.55
C SER A 11 16.24 -2.99 2.92
N ARG A 12 15.04 -3.00 3.49
CA ARG A 12 13.88 -3.70 2.90
C ARG A 12 13.38 -3.02 1.64
N ILE A 13 13.36 -1.70 1.59
CA ILE A 13 12.92 -0.96 0.39
C ILE A 13 13.85 -1.25 -0.79
N ALA A 14 15.17 -1.31 -0.57
CA ALA A 14 16.12 -1.69 -1.61
C ALA A 14 15.84 -3.10 -2.19
N ASN A 15 15.51 -4.07 -1.33
CA ASN A 15 15.12 -5.40 -1.78
C ASN A 15 13.80 -5.40 -2.58
N PHE A 16 12.88 -4.50 -2.25
CA PHE A 16 11.60 -4.36 -2.97
C PHE A 16 11.76 -3.78 -4.37
N LEU A 17 12.78 -2.96 -4.62
CA LEU A 17 13.09 -2.46 -5.96
C LEU A 17 13.32 -3.58 -6.98
N GLU A 18 14.04 -4.62 -6.58
CA GLU A 18 14.25 -5.79 -7.43
C GLU A 18 12.93 -6.50 -7.76
N LEU A 19 12.05 -6.63 -6.76
CA LEU A 19 10.75 -7.28 -6.90
C LEU A 19 9.75 -6.49 -7.77
N LEU A 20 9.90 -5.16 -7.89
CA LEU A 20 9.13 -4.35 -8.84
C LEU A 20 9.39 -4.74 -10.30
N SER A 21 10.53 -5.35 -10.59
CA SER A 21 10.88 -5.87 -11.93
C SER A 21 10.27 -7.24 -12.23
N SER A 22 9.55 -7.87 -11.31
CA SER A 22 8.91 -9.17 -11.49
C SER A 22 7.96 -9.20 -12.69
N PRO A 23 7.86 -10.32 -13.43
CA PRO A 23 6.85 -10.48 -14.47
C PRO A 23 5.41 -10.56 -13.91
N ASP A 24 5.26 -10.91 -12.64
CA ASP A 24 3.98 -11.02 -11.95
C ASP A 24 3.44 -9.64 -11.54
N VAL A 25 2.25 -9.30 -12.05
CA VAL A 25 1.59 -8.01 -11.80
C VAL A 25 1.12 -7.90 -10.35
N ASP A 26 0.56 -8.97 -9.80
CA ASP A 26 0.05 -8.99 -8.44
C ASP A 26 1.18 -8.79 -7.43
N LEU A 27 2.34 -9.42 -7.70
CA LEU A 27 3.53 -9.24 -6.88
C LEU A 27 4.03 -7.79 -6.93
N ARG A 28 4.11 -7.18 -8.12
CA ARG A 28 4.53 -5.77 -8.23
C ARG A 28 3.60 -4.81 -7.50
N ILE A 29 2.28 -5.01 -7.61
CA ILE A 29 1.29 -4.21 -6.89
C ILE A 29 1.50 -4.38 -5.38
N ALA A 30 1.60 -5.62 -4.90
CA ALA A 30 1.81 -5.91 -3.48
C ALA A 30 3.11 -5.27 -2.94
N VAL A 31 4.17 -5.27 -3.73
CA VAL A 31 5.44 -4.62 -3.38
C VAL A 31 5.29 -3.10 -3.32
N GLY A 32 4.62 -2.47 -4.29
CA GLY A 32 4.34 -1.04 -4.25
C GLY A 32 3.52 -0.63 -3.01
N GLU A 33 2.50 -1.42 -2.69
CA GLU A 33 1.69 -1.23 -1.49
C GLU A 33 2.48 -1.44 -0.18
N ALA A 34 3.46 -2.34 -0.17
CA ALA A 34 4.35 -2.52 0.97
C ALA A 34 5.30 -1.32 1.14
N ILE A 35 5.81 -0.77 0.05
CA ILE A 35 6.68 0.41 0.06
C ILE A 35 5.93 1.62 0.65
N VAL A 36 4.69 1.88 0.23
CA VAL A 36 3.94 3.03 0.74
C VAL A 36 3.59 2.88 2.22
N VAL A 37 3.30 1.68 2.72
CA VAL A 37 3.08 1.44 4.16
C VAL A 37 4.36 1.66 4.97
N LEU A 38 5.52 1.25 4.44
CA LEU A 38 6.80 1.51 5.12
C LEU A 38 7.16 2.99 5.12
N PHE A 39 6.86 3.71 4.04
CA PHE A 39 7.02 5.15 3.93
C PHE A 39 6.14 5.89 4.95
N GLU A 40 4.86 5.56 5.01
CA GLU A 40 3.90 6.10 5.99
C GLU A 40 4.39 5.89 7.43
N ASN A 41 4.82 4.67 7.76
CA ASN A 41 5.38 4.36 9.07
C ASN A 41 6.64 5.17 9.41
N ALA A 42 7.50 5.42 8.43
CA ALA A 42 8.72 6.22 8.64
C ALA A 42 8.38 7.68 8.96
N ILE A 43 7.39 8.25 8.27
CA ILE A 43 6.93 9.62 8.52
C ILE A 43 6.23 9.72 9.88
N ASP A 44 5.22 8.88 10.12
CA ASP A 44 4.35 9.01 11.28
C ASP A 44 5.05 8.70 12.61
N ASN A 45 5.91 7.67 12.62
CA ASN A 45 6.51 7.20 13.86
C ASN A 45 7.90 7.75 14.14
N GLU A 46 8.62 8.19 13.12
CA GLU A 46 10.04 8.49 13.23
C GLU A 46 10.39 9.93 12.89
N GLY A 47 9.49 10.67 12.23
CA GLY A 47 9.73 12.03 11.78
C GLY A 47 10.91 12.13 10.80
N LEU A 48 11.08 11.12 9.96
CA LEU A 48 12.19 10.94 9.03
C LEU A 48 11.74 11.20 7.60
N GLU A 49 11.05 12.31 7.40
CA GLU A 49 10.49 12.65 6.09
C GLU A 49 11.57 12.71 5.00
N ASP A 50 12.64 13.45 5.24
CA ASP A 50 13.69 13.67 4.23
C ASP A 50 14.38 12.35 3.84
N GLU A 51 14.77 11.53 4.82
CA GLU A 51 15.39 10.23 4.59
C GLU A 51 14.43 9.24 3.91
N ALA A 52 13.17 9.27 4.28
CA ALA A 52 12.14 8.42 3.68
C ALA A 52 11.94 8.77 2.20
N PHE A 53 11.88 10.06 1.85
CA PHE A 53 11.77 10.53 0.47
C PHE A 53 13.00 10.14 -0.36
N GLU A 54 14.21 10.26 0.17
CA GLU A 54 15.43 9.87 -0.53
C GLU A 54 15.42 8.39 -0.91
N VAL A 55 15.10 7.51 0.04
CA VAL A 55 15.12 6.06 -0.17
C VAL A 55 13.98 5.57 -1.06
N VAL A 56 12.80 6.18 -0.97
CA VAL A 56 11.64 5.80 -1.78
C VAL A 56 11.70 6.40 -3.19
N GLY A 57 12.52 7.41 -3.42
CA GLY A 57 12.62 8.11 -4.70
C GLY A 57 12.86 7.20 -5.90
N GLU A 58 13.78 6.23 -5.79
CA GLU A 58 14.03 5.25 -6.86
C GLU A 58 12.81 4.34 -7.12
N ALA A 59 12.12 3.94 -6.05
CA ALA A 59 10.91 3.14 -6.16
C ALA A 59 9.77 3.90 -6.84
N VAL A 60 9.62 5.18 -6.54
CA VAL A 60 8.63 6.07 -7.19
C VAL A 60 8.92 6.19 -8.68
N VAL A 61 10.18 6.36 -9.08
CA VAL A 61 10.56 6.39 -10.50
C VAL A 61 10.21 5.08 -11.20
N ALA A 62 10.55 3.93 -10.60
CA ALA A 62 10.19 2.62 -11.13
C ALA A 62 8.68 2.43 -11.24
N MET A 63 7.91 2.83 -10.24
CA MET A 63 6.44 2.76 -10.26
C MET A 63 5.82 3.69 -11.30
N LYS A 64 6.40 4.89 -11.55
CA LYS A 64 5.98 5.78 -12.63
C LYS A 64 6.15 5.14 -14.01
N GLU A 65 7.23 4.43 -14.24
CA GLU A 65 7.45 3.69 -15.49
C GLU A 65 6.47 2.51 -15.62
N LEU A 66 6.24 1.76 -14.55
CA LEU A 66 5.26 0.67 -14.52
C LEU A 66 3.82 1.14 -14.72
N ALA A 67 3.48 2.34 -14.25
CA ALA A 67 2.16 2.96 -14.49
C ALA A 67 1.94 3.38 -15.94
N LYS A 68 3.02 3.63 -16.70
CA LYS A 68 2.98 3.91 -18.15
C LYS A 68 3.03 2.65 -19.00
N ASP A 69 3.42 1.51 -18.40
CA ASP A 69 3.66 0.26 -19.11
C ASP A 69 2.45 -0.20 -19.92
N SER A 70 2.65 -0.32 -21.22
CA SER A 70 1.63 -0.71 -22.21
C SER A 70 1.93 -2.05 -22.88
N HIS A 71 2.68 -2.95 -22.24
CA HIS A 71 3.08 -4.24 -22.83
C HIS A 71 1.91 -4.97 -23.49
N LYS A 72 2.05 -5.28 -24.78
CA LYS A 72 0.98 -5.85 -25.63
C LYS A 72 0.44 -7.19 -25.13
N TYR A 73 1.27 -7.95 -24.42
CA TYR A 73 0.98 -9.34 -24.02
C TYR A 73 0.24 -9.47 -22.68
N ARG A 74 -0.08 -8.36 -21.97
CA ARG A 74 -0.78 -8.39 -20.71
C ARG A 74 -2.27 -8.16 -20.88
N SER A 75 -3.08 -8.74 -19.97
CA SER A 75 -4.52 -8.53 -19.99
C SER A 75 -4.88 -7.05 -19.77
N LYS A 76 -5.99 -6.60 -20.35
CA LYS A 76 -6.49 -5.23 -20.14
C LYS A 76 -6.82 -4.97 -18.67
N LYS A 77 -7.25 -6.00 -17.96
CA LYS A 77 -7.58 -5.94 -16.53
C LYS A 77 -6.33 -5.66 -15.69
N ASP A 78 -5.28 -6.47 -15.88
CA ASP A 78 -4.03 -6.35 -15.12
C ASP A 78 -3.36 -4.98 -15.34
N LYS A 79 -3.37 -4.49 -16.61
CA LYS A 79 -2.87 -3.15 -16.94
C LYS A 79 -3.63 -2.05 -16.22
N LYS A 80 -4.96 -2.15 -16.18
CA LYS A 80 -5.80 -1.15 -15.53
C LYS A 80 -5.57 -1.15 -14.01
N GLU A 81 -5.50 -2.34 -13.42
CA GLU A 81 -5.28 -2.53 -11.99
C GLU A 81 -3.91 -2.01 -11.57
N GLN A 82 -2.84 -2.43 -12.26
CA GLN A 82 -1.49 -1.94 -12.01
C GLN A 82 -1.41 -0.41 -12.12
N LYS A 83 -1.97 0.14 -13.19
CA LYS A 83 -1.95 1.60 -13.43
C LYS A 83 -2.70 2.38 -12.35
N SER A 84 -3.85 1.87 -11.90
CA SER A 84 -4.61 2.51 -10.82
C SER A 84 -3.82 2.47 -9.51
N SER A 85 -3.37 1.28 -9.10
CA SER A 85 -2.65 1.11 -7.84
C SER A 85 -1.39 1.96 -7.76
N PHE A 86 -0.57 1.96 -8.80
CA PHE A 86 0.64 2.79 -8.78
C PHE A 86 0.37 4.28 -8.84
N ARG A 87 -0.71 4.74 -9.51
CA ARG A 87 -1.10 6.14 -9.45
C ARG A 87 -1.47 6.58 -8.04
N ASP A 88 -2.26 5.78 -7.36
CA ASP A 88 -2.73 6.11 -6.01
C ASP A 88 -1.54 6.18 -5.04
N ILE A 89 -0.59 5.24 -5.15
CA ILE A 89 0.65 5.23 -4.37
C ILE A 89 1.53 6.45 -4.68
N ILE A 90 1.75 6.76 -5.96
CA ILE A 90 2.57 7.89 -6.39
C ILE A 90 1.99 9.21 -5.91
N ARG A 91 0.68 9.40 -6.02
CA ARG A 91 0.01 10.61 -5.53
C ARG A 91 0.18 10.80 -4.03
N TYR A 92 0.07 9.73 -3.27
CA TYR A 92 0.29 9.77 -1.83
C TYR A 92 1.73 10.19 -1.47
N ILE A 93 2.74 9.65 -2.17
CA ILE A 93 4.15 9.93 -1.88
C ILE A 93 4.59 11.30 -2.43
N ASP A 94 4.31 11.61 -3.70
CA ASP A 94 4.82 12.80 -4.38
C ASP A 94 3.98 14.05 -4.13
N ASP A 95 2.65 13.90 -4.14
CA ASP A 95 1.72 15.02 -4.03
C ASP A 95 1.31 15.27 -2.57
N ASN A 96 1.77 14.43 -1.64
CA ASN A 96 1.36 14.42 -0.23
C ASN A 96 -0.17 14.40 -0.08
N ASP A 97 -0.83 13.62 -0.97
CA ASP A 97 -2.29 13.51 -1.02
C ASP A 97 -2.76 12.61 0.13
N GLU A 98 -3.69 13.09 0.94
CA GLU A 98 -4.20 12.31 2.07
C GLU A 98 -4.94 11.06 1.56
N PHE A 99 -4.63 9.90 2.13
CA PHE A 99 -5.38 8.69 1.84
C PHE A 99 -6.70 8.70 2.60
N TYR A 100 -7.81 8.64 1.88
CA TYR A 100 -9.13 8.51 2.49
C TYR A 100 -10.04 7.59 1.69
N GLU A 101 -10.60 6.59 2.34
CA GLU A 101 -11.60 5.69 1.76
C GLU A 101 -12.73 5.45 2.76
N LYS A 102 -13.98 5.64 2.33
CA LYS A 102 -15.16 5.34 3.12
C LYS A 102 -15.86 4.09 2.60
N ILE A 103 -15.94 3.07 3.44
CA ILE A 103 -16.56 1.79 3.12
C ILE A 103 -17.90 1.71 3.84
N SER A 104 -18.99 1.58 3.09
CA SER A 104 -20.33 1.40 3.65
C SER A 104 -20.68 -0.09 3.76
N PHE A 105 -21.20 -0.49 4.91
CA PHE A 105 -21.66 -1.86 5.16
C PHE A 105 -23.19 -2.03 5.09
N GLY A 106 -23.93 -0.96 4.81
CA GLY A 106 -25.37 -0.91 4.92
C GLY A 106 -25.86 -0.54 6.32
N HIS A 107 -27.17 -0.41 6.50
CA HIS A 107 -27.80 -0.03 7.78
C HIS A 107 -27.25 1.26 8.44
N GLY A 108 -26.63 2.13 7.66
CA GLY A 108 -26.02 3.37 8.17
C GLY A 108 -24.62 3.20 8.76
N GLU A 109 -24.06 2.00 8.76
CA GLU A 109 -22.70 1.73 9.24
C GLU A 109 -21.68 1.98 8.15
N SER A 110 -20.58 2.65 8.51
CA SER A 110 -19.45 2.87 7.63
C SER A 110 -18.13 2.80 8.38
N LEU A 111 -17.09 2.37 7.69
CA LEU A 111 -15.70 2.42 8.14
C LEU A 111 -14.98 3.50 7.34
N GLU A 112 -14.30 4.38 8.03
CA GLU A 112 -13.41 5.37 7.43
C GLU A 112 -11.98 4.87 7.58
N ILE A 113 -11.25 4.84 6.47
CA ILE A 113 -9.86 4.43 6.36
C ILE A 113 -9.09 5.66 5.94
N ASP A 114 -8.16 6.11 6.76
CA ASP A 114 -7.41 7.35 6.60
C ASP A 114 -5.92 7.15 6.36
N ASN A 115 -5.46 5.89 6.31
CA ASN A 115 -4.08 5.56 6.02
C ASN A 115 -3.92 4.21 5.30
N TRP A 116 -2.74 4.01 4.69
CA TRP A 116 -2.42 2.81 3.93
C TRP A 116 -2.30 1.55 4.80
N ALA A 117 -1.83 1.69 6.02
CA ALA A 117 -1.73 0.56 6.95
C ALA A 117 -3.11 0.00 7.29
N GLN A 118 -4.10 0.86 7.60
CA GLN A 118 -5.49 0.44 7.81
C GLN A 118 -6.10 -0.18 6.55
N LYS A 119 -5.83 0.40 5.38
CA LYS A 119 -6.26 -0.16 4.09
C LYS A 119 -5.80 -1.61 3.93
N LYS A 120 -4.54 -1.87 4.19
CA LYS A 120 -3.96 -3.21 4.07
C LYS A 120 -4.51 -4.20 5.10
N GLN A 121 -4.72 -3.75 6.32
CA GLN A 121 -5.39 -4.55 7.36
C GLN A 121 -6.82 -4.91 6.94
N PHE A 122 -7.58 -3.94 6.44
CA PHE A 122 -8.93 -4.18 5.95
C PHE A 122 -8.96 -5.17 4.79
N ASP A 123 -8.09 -5.01 3.80
CA ASP A 123 -8.00 -5.90 2.64
C ASP A 123 -7.62 -7.34 3.04
N ALA A 124 -6.70 -7.48 4.00
CA ALA A 124 -6.32 -8.78 4.55
C ALA A 124 -7.50 -9.47 5.25
N LEU A 125 -8.21 -8.75 6.10
CA LEU A 125 -9.39 -9.27 6.80
C LEU A 125 -10.53 -9.62 5.81
N ARG A 126 -10.73 -8.81 4.78
CA ARG A 126 -11.70 -9.10 3.72
C ARG A 126 -11.36 -10.36 2.94
N LYS A 127 -10.08 -10.65 2.70
CA LYS A 127 -9.63 -11.89 2.07
C LYS A 127 -9.90 -13.09 2.96
N VAL A 128 -9.59 -13.02 4.27
CA VAL A 128 -9.85 -14.09 5.24
C VAL A 128 -11.35 -14.40 5.35
N ARG A 129 -12.19 -13.36 5.35
CA ARG A 129 -13.66 -13.54 5.42
C ARG A 129 -14.24 -14.29 4.22
N ARG A 130 -13.61 -14.26 3.07
CA ARG A 130 -14.01 -15.04 1.89
C ARG A 130 -13.85 -16.55 2.10
N PHE A 131 -12.97 -16.97 3.01
CA PHE A 131 -12.72 -18.37 3.35
C PHE A 131 -13.54 -18.86 4.55
N HIS A 132 -14.04 -17.98 5.41
CA HIS A 132 -14.89 -18.32 6.55
C HIS A 132 -16.25 -17.62 6.42
N LEU A 133 -17.21 -18.34 5.86
CA LEU A 133 -18.63 -17.99 5.99
C LEU A 133 -18.99 -17.96 7.49
N PHE A 134 -19.47 -16.81 7.98
CA PHE A 134 -20.02 -16.65 9.33
C PHE A 134 -19.07 -16.17 10.44
N MET A 135 -18.75 -14.87 10.42
CA MET A 135 -18.47 -14.17 11.68
C MET A 135 -19.25 -12.85 11.72
N PRO A 136 -19.97 -12.53 12.82
CA PRO A 136 -20.75 -11.30 12.92
C PRO A 136 -19.84 -10.07 12.92
N LEU A 137 -20.29 -9.02 12.26
CA LEU A 137 -19.62 -7.72 12.08
C LEU A 137 -19.16 -7.03 13.39
N CYS A 138 -19.69 -7.45 14.54
CA CYS A 138 -19.47 -6.81 15.83
C CYS A 138 -18.02 -6.88 16.37
N ILE A 139 -17.22 -7.84 15.89
CA ILE A 139 -15.81 -8.00 16.35
C ILE A 139 -14.87 -7.04 15.60
N PHE A 140 -15.29 -6.55 14.44
CA PHE A 140 -14.48 -5.74 13.56
C PHE A 140 -14.27 -4.30 14.07
N CYS A 141 -15.30 -3.70 14.66
CA CYS A 141 -15.22 -2.34 15.22
C CYS A 141 -14.27 -2.19 16.42
N HIS A 142 -13.97 -3.29 17.11
CA HIS A 142 -13.13 -3.24 18.31
C HIS A 142 -11.64 -3.39 18.02
N TYR A 143 -11.27 -3.92 16.84
CA TYR A 143 -9.87 -4.23 16.50
C TYR A 143 -9.18 -3.15 15.64
N VAL A 144 -9.94 -2.26 15.02
CA VAL A 144 -9.41 -1.17 14.16
C VAL A 144 -9.22 0.14 14.95
N ARG A 145 -9.51 0.14 16.24
CA ARG A 145 -9.33 1.29 17.15
C ARG A 145 -8.14 1.11 18.07
N VAL A 146 -6.96 0.84 17.53
CA VAL A 146 -5.70 0.95 18.31
C VAL A 146 -4.72 1.78 17.49
#